data_fb15990806cad9b3d3afbd579458e965
#
_entry.id   fb15990806cad9b3d3afbd579458e965
#
_cell.length_a   1.000
_cell.length_b   1.000
_cell.length_c   1.000
_cell.angle_alpha   90.00
_cell.angle_beta   90.00
_cell.angle_gamma   90.00
#
_symmetry.space_group_name_H-M   'P 1'
#
loop_
_entity.id
_entity.type
_entity.pdbx_description
1 polymer ?
#
loop_
_entity_poly.entity_id
_entity_poly.type
_entity_poly.pdbx_seq_one_letter_code
_entity_poly.pdbx_strand_id
1 'polypeptide(L)'
;AEALREMSGRLEEMPGEEGYPAYLASRIAQFYERAGCIRCIGSDADRRGSVTAIGAVSPPGGDISEPVSQATMRIVKVFWALDSSLAYARHFPAINWLTSYSLYVDSLKPWYEATFGEEYMANRDKAMSILQQESELQEIVRLVGQDALSPADRLTMETAKMIREDFLQQNAFVDIDSYSEYRRQYLLLGLILHYDAECRDALEKNAPMHKLFAIPARVDIGRAKSVPSDEYEQVYAKIAADMTAQIKEIIAGGEEQ
;
A
#
# COMPACT_ATOMS: atom_id res chain seq x y z
N ALA A 1 16.47 23.50 -5.27
CA ALA A 1 17.55 23.31 -4.27
C ALA A 1 18.93 23.59 -4.88
N GLU A 2 19.24 23.05 -6.05
CA GLU A 2 20.51 23.32 -6.76
C GLU A 2 20.70 24.80 -7.10
N ALA A 3 19.65 25.47 -7.55
CA ALA A 3 19.71 26.91 -7.81
C ALA A 3 20.03 27.72 -6.53
N LEU A 4 19.50 27.31 -5.39
CA LEU A 4 19.82 27.95 -4.11
C LEU A 4 21.28 27.69 -3.72
N ARG A 5 21.81 26.49 -3.92
CA ARG A 5 23.20 26.14 -3.69
C ARG A 5 24.14 27.00 -4.54
N GLU A 6 23.84 27.12 -5.85
CA GLU A 6 24.63 27.93 -6.76
C GLU A 6 24.59 29.42 -6.42
N MET A 7 23.40 29.95 -6.10
CA MET A 7 23.28 31.38 -5.68
C MET A 7 24.03 31.66 -4.39
N SER A 8 23.89 30.79 -3.38
CA SER A 8 24.60 30.93 -2.11
C SER A 8 26.12 30.92 -2.30
N GLY A 9 26.63 30.03 -3.17
CA GLY A 9 28.04 29.96 -3.52
C GLY A 9 28.55 31.22 -4.24
N ARG A 10 27.76 31.81 -5.13
CA ARG A 10 28.12 33.06 -5.82
C ARG A 10 28.07 34.28 -4.89
N LEU A 11 27.22 34.23 -3.86
CA LEU A 11 27.13 35.31 -2.85
C LEU A 11 28.13 35.14 -1.70
N GLU A 12 28.97 34.09 -1.79
CA GLU A 12 29.96 33.74 -0.75
C GLU A 12 29.33 33.59 0.65
N GLU A 13 28.09 33.09 0.70
CA GLU A 13 27.41 32.78 1.96
C GLU A 13 28.08 31.59 2.65
N MET A 14 27.99 31.51 3.98
CA MET A 14 28.53 30.39 4.74
C MET A 14 27.78 29.10 4.34
N PRO A 15 28.45 28.08 3.78
CA PRO A 15 27.81 26.86 3.37
C PRO A 15 27.36 26.05 4.58
N GLY A 16 26.15 25.44 4.47
CA GLY A 16 25.68 24.39 5.37
C GLY A 16 26.11 23.01 4.90
N GLU A 17 25.29 21.98 5.23
CA GLU A 17 25.53 20.60 4.82
C GLU A 17 25.58 20.48 3.30
N GLU A 18 26.56 19.78 2.77
CA GLU A 18 26.78 19.52 1.34
C GLU A 18 26.79 20.78 0.45
N GLY A 19 27.15 21.94 1.02
CA GLY A 19 27.23 23.22 0.31
C GLY A 19 25.87 23.90 0.07
N TYR A 20 24.79 23.38 0.65
CA TYR A 20 23.49 24.06 0.62
C TYR A 20 23.44 25.21 1.65
N PRO A 21 22.65 26.26 1.37
CA PRO A 21 22.48 27.33 2.35
C PRO A 21 21.70 26.87 3.58
N ALA A 22 21.99 27.44 4.75
CA ALA A 22 21.31 27.09 6.00
C ALA A 22 19.78 27.28 5.95
N TYR A 23 19.28 28.14 5.06
CA TYR A 23 17.86 28.43 4.87
C TYR A 23 17.17 27.49 3.86
N LEU A 24 17.83 26.43 3.35
CA LEU A 24 17.24 25.49 2.38
C LEU A 24 15.89 24.96 2.86
N ALA A 25 15.83 24.41 4.07
CA ALA A 25 14.62 23.83 4.63
C ALA A 25 13.46 24.85 4.69
N SER A 26 13.74 26.09 5.10
CA SER A 26 12.70 27.13 5.17
C SER A 26 12.18 27.54 3.78
N ARG A 27 13.03 27.52 2.74
CA ARG A 27 12.60 27.78 1.36
C ARG A 27 11.76 26.67 0.79
N ILE A 28 12.12 25.42 1.04
CA ILE A 28 11.31 24.26 0.67
C ILE A 28 9.96 24.31 1.39
N ALA A 29 9.94 24.63 2.69
CA ALA A 29 8.70 24.79 3.46
C ALA A 29 7.79 25.85 2.86
N GLN A 30 8.31 27.04 2.54
CA GLN A 30 7.56 28.13 1.90
C GLN A 30 6.96 27.71 0.53
N PHE A 31 7.63 26.84 -0.19
CA PHE A 31 7.10 26.31 -1.46
C PHE A 31 5.91 25.38 -1.22
N TYR A 32 6.05 24.39 -0.34
CA TYR A 32 4.97 23.43 -0.05
C TYR A 32 3.81 24.03 0.74
N GLU A 33 4.03 25.10 1.53
CA GLU A 33 2.99 25.82 2.26
C GLU A 33 1.90 26.40 1.35
N ARG A 34 2.20 26.59 0.06
CA ARG A 34 1.24 27.04 -0.95
C ARG A 34 0.19 25.99 -1.34
N ALA A 35 0.44 24.72 -1.04
CA ALA A 35 -0.53 23.65 -1.21
C ALA A 35 -1.57 23.70 -0.09
N GLY A 36 -2.83 23.49 -0.43
CA GLY A 36 -3.91 23.47 0.54
C GLY A 36 -5.27 23.67 -0.08
N CYS A 37 -6.29 23.62 0.76
CA CYS A 37 -7.66 23.91 0.40
C CYS A 37 -8.09 25.21 1.05
N ILE A 38 -8.61 26.15 0.25
CA ILE A 38 -9.02 27.48 0.70
C ILE A 38 -10.47 27.76 0.30
N ARG A 39 -11.09 28.66 1.06
CA ARG A 39 -12.35 29.30 0.67
C ARG A 39 -12.02 30.52 -0.20
N CYS A 40 -12.55 30.55 -1.42
CA CYS A 40 -12.24 31.63 -2.35
C CYS A 40 -12.90 32.95 -1.93
N ILE A 41 -12.24 34.06 -2.15
CA ILE A 41 -12.82 35.40 -2.02
C ILE A 41 -13.69 35.66 -3.25
N GLY A 42 -14.90 36.19 -3.05
CA GLY A 42 -15.81 36.50 -4.15
C GLY A 42 -17.28 36.49 -3.71
N SER A 43 -18.18 36.63 -4.68
CA SER A 43 -19.62 36.65 -4.46
C SER A 43 -20.23 35.31 -4.05
N ASP A 44 -19.59 34.19 -4.44
CA ASP A 44 -20.00 32.84 -4.08
C ASP A 44 -19.34 32.40 -2.77
N ALA A 45 -20.05 32.57 -1.66
CA ALA A 45 -19.55 32.36 -0.32
C ALA A 45 -19.05 30.94 -0.05
N ASP A 46 -19.48 29.95 -0.84
CA ASP A 46 -19.10 28.53 -0.63
C ASP A 46 -18.12 27.95 -1.66
N ARG A 47 -17.63 28.80 -2.58
CA ARG A 47 -16.63 28.35 -3.55
C ARG A 47 -15.32 28.02 -2.87
N ARG A 48 -14.88 26.77 -3.02
CA ARG A 48 -13.59 26.28 -2.52
C ARG A 48 -12.64 26.03 -3.68
N GLY A 49 -11.36 26.22 -3.42
CA GLY A 49 -10.28 25.86 -4.34
C GLY A 49 -9.19 25.09 -3.61
N SER A 50 -8.55 24.17 -4.31
CA SER A 50 -7.43 23.40 -3.74
C SER A 50 -6.26 23.38 -4.69
N VAL A 51 -5.05 23.38 -4.11
CA VAL A 51 -3.79 23.14 -4.80
C VAL A 51 -3.09 21.97 -4.13
N THR A 52 -2.77 20.97 -4.92
CA THR A 52 -1.96 19.81 -4.48
C THR A 52 -0.57 19.94 -5.10
N ALA A 53 0.47 19.91 -4.26
CA ALA A 53 1.85 19.89 -4.72
C ALA A 53 2.40 18.45 -4.62
N ILE A 54 2.88 17.92 -5.74
CA ILE A 54 3.54 16.62 -5.83
C ILE A 54 4.99 16.88 -6.21
N GLY A 55 5.91 16.71 -5.26
CA GLY A 55 7.33 16.89 -5.47
C GLY A 55 8.02 15.57 -5.79
N ALA A 56 8.75 15.50 -6.90
CA ALA A 56 9.63 14.39 -7.20
C ALA A 56 11.06 14.76 -6.78
N VAL A 57 11.62 14.01 -5.84
CA VAL A 57 13.00 14.18 -5.35
C VAL A 57 13.81 12.96 -5.76
N SER A 58 14.97 13.21 -6.38
CA SER A 58 15.88 12.15 -6.84
C SER A 58 17.22 12.32 -6.15
N PRO A 59 17.42 11.71 -4.97
CA PRO A 59 18.68 11.83 -4.24
C PRO A 59 19.82 11.13 -5.00
N PRO A 60 21.02 11.72 -5.03
CA PRO A 60 22.18 11.07 -5.64
C PRO A 60 22.47 9.71 -5.02
N GLY A 61 22.66 8.69 -5.86
CA GLY A 61 22.93 7.32 -5.38
C GLY A 61 21.75 6.66 -4.63
N GLY A 62 20.57 7.27 -4.62
CA GLY A 62 19.40 6.77 -3.86
C GLY A 62 19.50 7.03 -2.35
N ASP A 63 20.45 7.86 -1.90
CA ASP A 63 20.64 8.18 -0.49
C ASP A 63 19.64 9.24 -0.01
N ILE A 64 18.60 8.79 0.68
CA ILE A 64 17.57 9.67 1.25
C ILE A 64 18.03 10.47 2.48
N SER A 65 19.27 10.26 2.95
CA SER A 65 19.86 11.04 4.06
C SER A 65 20.42 12.39 3.61
N GLU A 66 20.47 12.66 2.30
CA GLU A 66 20.93 13.93 1.76
C GLU A 66 20.03 15.11 2.19
N PRO A 67 20.57 16.36 2.25
CA PRO A 67 19.87 17.49 2.85
C PRO A 67 18.52 17.86 2.21
N VAL A 68 18.37 17.74 0.90
CA VAL A 68 17.12 18.08 0.19
C VAL A 68 16.03 17.08 0.51
N SER A 69 16.33 15.78 0.46
CA SER A 69 15.40 14.72 0.82
C SER A 69 14.98 14.81 2.28
N GLN A 70 15.92 15.00 3.19
CA GLN A 70 15.64 15.16 4.62
C GLN A 70 14.78 16.39 4.90
N ALA A 71 15.11 17.56 4.31
CA ALA A 71 14.31 18.75 4.47
C ALA A 71 12.90 18.58 3.92
N THR A 72 12.75 17.90 2.77
CA THR A 72 11.45 17.62 2.15
C THR A 72 10.60 16.69 3.02
N MET A 73 11.16 15.56 3.50
CA MET A 73 10.44 14.61 4.35
C MET A 73 9.95 15.21 5.67
N ARG A 74 10.65 16.21 6.23
CA ARG A 74 10.20 16.92 7.44
C ARG A 74 9.01 17.85 7.21
N ILE A 75 8.73 18.20 5.95
CA ILE A 75 7.71 19.21 5.60
C ILE A 75 6.47 18.52 5.05
N VAL A 76 6.65 17.51 4.17
CA VAL A 76 5.54 16.83 3.50
C VAL A 76 4.83 15.88 4.45
N LYS A 77 3.50 15.79 4.31
CA LYS A 77 2.67 14.88 5.10
C LYS A 77 2.48 13.51 4.45
N VAL A 78 2.79 13.39 3.18
CA VAL A 78 2.70 12.13 2.42
C VAL A 78 4.03 11.90 1.73
N PHE A 79 4.55 10.69 1.86
CA PHE A 79 5.79 10.27 1.24
C PHE A 79 5.59 8.93 0.53
N TRP A 80 5.93 8.88 -0.74
CA TRP A 80 5.96 7.67 -1.54
C TRP A 80 7.41 7.29 -1.83
N ALA A 81 7.89 6.26 -1.18
CA ALA A 81 9.23 5.73 -1.40
C ALA A 81 9.26 4.88 -2.67
N LEU A 82 9.91 5.38 -3.71
CA LEU A 82 10.14 4.59 -4.92
C LEU A 82 11.26 3.57 -4.66
N ASP A 83 11.01 2.32 -5.04
CA ASP A 83 11.91 1.20 -4.81
C ASP A 83 12.35 0.58 -6.15
N SER A 84 13.64 0.62 -6.42
CA SER A 84 14.21 0.06 -7.64
C SER A 84 14.08 -1.47 -7.72
N SER A 85 14.09 -2.17 -6.59
CA SER A 85 13.91 -3.62 -6.57
C SER A 85 12.53 -4.05 -7.05
N LEU A 86 11.47 -3.29 -6.66
CA LEU A 86 10.11 -3.49 -7.15
C LEU A 86 10.02 -3.21 -8.66
N ALA A 87 10.68 -2.15 -9.14
CA ALA A 87 10.72 -1.84 -10.57
C ALA A 87 11.43 -2.94 -11.38
N TYR A 88 12.55 -3.47 -10.89
CA TYR A 88 13.23 -4.61 -11.52
C TYR A 88 12.39 -5.88 -11.51
N ALA A 89 11.62 -6.11 -10.46
CA ALA A 89 10.65 -7.21 -10.37
C ALA A 89 9.39 -6.97 -11.22
N ARG A 90 9.30 -5.82 -11.93
CA ARG A 90 8.12 -5.40 -12.71
C ARG A 90 6.84 -5.26 -11.88
N HIS A 91 6.99 -4.96 -10.59
CA HIS A 91 5.90 -4.61 -9.73
C HIS A 91 5.62 -3.10 -9.86
N PHE A 92 4.50 -2.73 -10.42
CA PHE A 92 4.10 -1.34 -10.60
C PHE A 92 2.73 -1.06 -9.97
N PRO A 93 2.55 0.14 -9.35
CA PRO A 93 3.57 1.16 -9.11
C PRO A 93 4.69 0.66 -8.19
N ALA A 94 5.94 1.05 -8.46
CA ALA A 94 7.11 0.61 -7.71
C ALA A 94 7.27 1.43 -6.40
N ILE A 95 6.23 1.46 -5.60
CA ILE A 95 6.15 2.21 -4.34
C ILE A 95 6.27 1.21 -3.18
N ASN A 96 7.28 1.40 -2.35
CA ASN A 96 7.50 0.55 -1.18
C ASN A 96 6.45 0.87 -0.10
N TRP A 97 5.63 -0.11 0.24
CA TRP A 97 4.52 0.03 1.19
C TRP A 97 4.95 0.10 2.64
N LEU A 98 6.15 -0.41 3.01
CA LEU A 98 6.64 -0.38 4.39
C LEU A 98 7.32 0.94 4.74
N THR A 99 7.94 1.60 3.77
CA THR A 99 8.67 2.87 3.97
C THR A 99 7.85 4.10 3.60
N SER A 100 6.80 3.93 2.80
CA SER A 100 5.86 5.00 2.45
C SER A 100 4.91 5.30 3.60
N TYR A 101 4.51 6.56 3.75
CA TYR A 101 3.59 6.96 4.80
C TYR A 101 2.65 8.10 4.40
N SER A 102 1.56 8.23 5.13
CA SER A 102 0.65 9.37 5.09
C SER A 102 0.27 9.78 6.50
N LEU A 103 0.52 11.03 6.85
CA LEU A 103 0.09 11.62 8.12
C LEU A 103 -1.37 12.09 8.08
N TYR A 104 -2.06 11.90 6.96
CA TYR A 104 -3.50 12.22 6.84
C TYR A 104 -4.41 11.08 7.27
N VAL A 105 -3.88 9.89 7.55
CA VAL A 105 -4.69 8.69 7.85
C VAL A 105 -5.70 8.97 8.96
N ASP A 106 -5.25 9.48 10.10
CA ASP A 106 -6.13 9.75 11.26
C ASP A 106 -7.18 10.82 10.97
N SER A 107 -6.81 11.86 10.21
CA SER A 107 -7.75 12.93 9.85
C SER A 107 -8.78 12.51 8.82
N LEU A 108 -8.48 11.52 7.98
CA LEU A 108 -9.36 10.99 6.95
C LEU A 108 -10.19 9.78 7.44
N LYS A 109 -9.81 9.18 8.55
CA LYS A 109 -10.49 8.02 9.14
C LYS A 109 -12.01 8.20 9.24
N PRO A 110 -12.57 9.31 9.78
CA PRO A 110 -14.02 9.49 9.87
C PRO A 110 -14.70 9.50 8.50
N TRP A 111 -14.03 10.01 7.47
CA TRP A 111 -14.55 9.99 6.12
C TRP A 111 -14.59 8.59 5.51
N TYR A 112 -13.52 7.82 5.69
CA TYR A 112 -13.46 6.44 5.21
C TYR A 112 -14.51 5.57 5.90
N GLU A 113 -14.64 5.67 7.22
CA GLU A 113 -15.63 4.91 7.99
C GLU A 113 -17.07 5.28 7.61
N ALA A 114 -17.35 6.56 7.40
CA ALA A 114 -18.68 7.01 6.94
C ALA A 114 -19.01 6.56 5.51
N THR A 115 -18.00 6.41 4.64
CA THR A 115 -18.19 6.09 3.22
C THR A 115 -18.22 4.58 2.95
N PHE A 116 -17.36 3.80 3.63
CA PHE A 116 -17.16 2.38 3.34
C PHE A 116 -17.50 1.45 4.52
N GLY A 117 -17.61 1.99 5.73
CA GLY A 117 -17.84 1.24 6.97
C GLY A 117 -16.63 1.20 7.88
N GLU A 118 -16.86 0.86 9.14
CA GLU A 118 -15.83 0.83 10.19
C GLU A 118 -14.68 -0.15 9.89
N GLU A 119 -14.95 -1.19 9.11
CA GLU A 119 -13.95 -2.21 8.76
C GLU A 119 -12.87 -1.70 7.80
N TYR A 120 -13.08 -0.58 7.11
CA TYR A 120 -12.11 -0.08 6.13
C TYR A 120 -10.72 0.13 6.72
N MET A 121 -10.66 0.84 7.85
CA MET A 121 -9.39 1.12 8.52
C MET A 121 -8.80 -0.14 9.17
N ALA A 122 -9.63 -0.99 9.76
CA ALA A 122 -9.20 -2.26 10.33
C ALA A 122 -8.58 -3.18 9.27
N ASN A 123 -9.19 -3.27 8.09
CA ASN A 123 -8.67 -4.05 6.96
C ASN A 123 -7.33 -3.50 6.46
N ARG A 124 -7.20 -2.18 6.34
CA ARG A 124 -5.92 -1.54 6.00
C ARG A 124 -4.82 -1.89 7.00
N ASP A 125 -5.10 -1.74 8.28
CA ASP A 125 -4.12 -1.96 9.34
C ASP A 125 -3.73 -3.44 9.44
N LYS A 126 -4.69 -4.36 9.24
CA LYS A 126 -4.43 -5.80 9.14
C LYS A 126 -3.54 -6.12 7.94
N ALA A 127 -3.81 -5.54 6.77
CA ALA A 127 -2.97 -5.74 5.58
C ALA A 127 -1.54 -5.24 5.80
N MET A 128 -1.37 -4.07 6.40
CA MET A 128 -0.04 -3.54 6.75
C MET A 128 0.70 -4.43 7.74
N SER A 129 0.00 -4.97 8.75
CA SER A 129 0.58 -5.92 9.71
C SER A 129 1.06 -7.20 9.02
N ILE A 130 0.28 -7.75 8.08
CA ILE A 130 0.66 -8.95 7.31
C ILE A 130 1.90 -8.68 6.46
N LEU A 131 1.97 -7.54 5.78
CA LEU A 131 3.13 -7.14 4.96
C LEU A 131 4.39 -6.91 5.82
N GLN A 132 4.24 -6.37 7.03
CA GLN A 132 5.34 -6.22 7.98
C GLN A 132 5.85 -7.58 8.45
N GLN A 133 4.95 -8.48 8.84
CA GLN A 133 5.30 -9.86 9.23
C GLN A 133 5.98 -10.62 8.09
N GLU A 134 5.52 -10.46 6.85
CA GLU A 134 6.18 -11.05 5.68
C GLU A 134 7.63 -10.61 5.59
N SER A 135 7.91 -9.32 5.78
CA SER A 135 9.28 -8.80 5.71
C SER A 135 10.20 -9.46 6.75
N GLU A 136 9.70 -9.69 7.96
CA GLU A 136 10.43 -10.39 9.03
C GLU A 136 10.62 -11.88 8.70
N LEU A 137 9.58 -12.54 8.19
CA LEU A 137 9.64 -13.95 7.78
C LEU A 137 10.56 -14.16 6.57
N GLN A 138 10.66 -13.21 5.65
CA GLN A 138 11.59 -13.28 4.51
C GLN A 138 13.06 -13.35 4.97
N GLU A 139 13.43 -12.65 6.04
CA GLU A 139 14.78 -12.75 6.60
C GLU A 139 15.05 -14.16 7.17
N ILE A 140 14.04 -14.76 7.83
CA ILE A 140 14.14 -16.14 8.31
C ILE A 140 14.27 -17.12 7.15
N VAL A 141 13.42 -16.98 6.12
CA VAL A 141 13.47 -17.83 4.91
C VAL A 141 14.84 -17.75 4.21
N ARG A 142 15.42 -16.56 4.16
CA ARG A 142 16.74 -16.36 3.55
C ARG A 142 17.85 -17.12 4.30
N LEU A 143 17.72 -17.27 5.62
CA LEU A 143 18.73 -17.91 6.47
C LEU A 143 18.56 -19.42 6.57
N VAL A 144 17.32 -19.91 6.72
CA VAL A 144 17.04 -21.32 7.07
C VAL A 144 16.13 -22.04 6.07
N GLY A 145 15.59 -21.35 5.07
CA GLY A 145 14.72 -21.91 4.05
C GLY A 145 13.22 -21.87 4.44
N GLN A 146 12.36 -22.07 3.45
CA GLN A 146 10.89 -22.03 3.63
C GLN A 146 10.36 -23.20 4.48
N ASP A 147 11.06 -24.32 4.51
CA ASP A 147 10.61 -25.52 5.25
C ASP A 147 10.63 -25.33 6.76
N ALA A 148 11.39 -24.35 7.24
CA ALA A 148 11.43 -24.00 8.66
C ALA A 148 10.19 -23.22 9.15
N LEU A 149 9.37 -22.71 8.24
CA LEU A 149 8.19 -21.92 8.61
C LEU A 149 7.05 -22.80 9.11
N SER A 150 6.37 -22.34 10.15
CA SER A 150 5.11 -22.93 10.62
C SER A 150 4.00 -22.82 9.55
N PRO A 151 2.94 -23.64 9.61
CA PRO A 151 1.79 -23.49 8.72
C PRO A 151 1.17 -22.09 8.76
N ALA A 152 1.09 -21.48 9.93
CA ALA A 152 0.58 -20.11 10.10
C ALA A 152 1.47 -19.07 9.42
N ASP A 153 2.80 -19.20 9.52
CA ASP A 153 3.76 -18.29 8.87
C ASP A 153 3.72 -18.44 7.35
N ARG A 154 3.59 -19.67 6.85
CA ARG A 154 3.43 -19.91 5.41
C ARG A 154 2.12 -19.31 4.87
N LEU A 155 1.03 -19.35 5.64
CA LEU A 155 -0.20 -18.66 5.29
C LEU A 155 0.00 -17.14 5.26
N THR A 156 0.70 -16.57 6.25
CA THR A 156 1.05 -15.14 6.26
C THR A 156 1.83 -14.75 5.01
N MET A 157 2.81 -15.57 4.58
CA MET A 157 3.57 -15.34 3.35
C MET A 157 2.68 -15.40 2.09
N GLU A 158 1.73 -16.36 2.02
CA GLU A 158 0.81 -16.47 0.89
C GLU A 158 -0.16 -15.28 0.86
N THR A 159 -0.75 -14.89 1.99
CA THR A 159 -1.64 -13.74 2.08
C THR A 159 -0.92 -12.44 1.72
N ALA A 160 0.32 -12.26 2.20
CA ALA A 160 1.13 -11.10 1.84
C ALA A 160 1.42 -11.07 0.33
N LYS A 161 1.70 -12.23 -0.28
CA LYS A 161 1.85 -12.35 -1.73
C LYS A 161 0.58 -11.93 -2.47
N MET A 162 -0.61 -12.37 -2.01
CA MET A 162 -1.88 -11.94 -2.57
C MET A 162 -2.08 -10.42 -2.48
N ILE A 163 -1.76 -9.82 -1.32
CA ILE A 163 -1.85 -8.37 -1.15
C ILE A 163 -0.91 -7.66 -2.13
N ARG A 164 0.32 -8.12 -2.31
CA ARG A 164 1.28 -7.50 -3.23
C ARG A 164 0.89 -7.67 -4.70
N GLU A 165 0.55 -8.88 -5.13
CA GLU A 165 0.37 -9.22 -6.54
C GLU A 165 -1.07 -9.00 -7.03
N ASP A 166 -2.06 -9.35 -6.19
CA ASP A 166 -3.47 -9.31 -6.58
C ASP A 166 -4.14 -7.97 -6.19
N PHE A 167 -3.55 -7.18 -5.26
CA PHE A 167 -4.13 -5.91 -4.82
C PHE A 167 -3.23 -4.69 -5.13
N LEU A 168 -1.96 -4.68 -4.68
CA LEU A 168 -1.08 -3.51 -4.82
C LEU A 168 -0.53 -3.34 -6.23
N GLN A 169 -0.21 -4.42 -6.91
CA GLN A 169 0.27 -4.37 -8.29
C GLN A 169 -0.86 -3.97 -9.24
N GLN A 170 -0.60 -2.97 -10.08
CA GLN A 170 -1.55 -2.49 -11.08
C GLN A 170 -0.95 -2.57 -12.49
N ASN A 171 -1.80 -2.85 -13.47
CA ASN A 171 -1.44 -2.85 -14.88
C ASN A 171 -1.95 -1.58 -15.56
N ALA A 172 -1.04 -0.64 -15.84
CA ALA A 172 -1.36 0.62 -16.48
C ALA A 172 -1.91 0.51 -17.93
N PHE A 173 -1.82 -0.68 -18.54
CA PHE A 173 -2.37 -0.94 -19.86
C PHE A 173 -3.80 -1.48 -19.85
N VAL A 174 -4.38 -1.65 -18.67
CA VAL A 174 -5.75 -2.12 -18.46
C VAL A 174 -6.53 -1.02 -17.74
N ASP A 175 -7.48 -0.38 -18.42
CA ASP A 175 -8.24 0.77 -17.88
C ASP A 175 -8.94 0.45 -16.57
N ILE A 176 -9.52 -0.74 -16.45
CA ILE A 176 -10.23 -1.18 -15.24
C ILE A 176 -9.29 -1.22 -14.03
N ASP A 177 -8.04 -1.62 -14.22
CA ASP A 177 -7.03 -1.70 -13.16
C ASP A 177 -6.39 -0.33 -12.88
N SER A 178 -6.16 0.48 -13.94
CA SER A 178 -5.61 1.84 -13.83
C SER A 178 -6.55 2.81 -13.12
N TYR A 179 -7.85 2.67 -13.31
CA TYR A 179 -8.90 3.54 -12.75
C TYR A 179 -9.79 2.82 -11.76
N SER A 180 -9.18 2.04 -10.88
CA SER A 180 -9.90 1.26 -9.87
C SER A 180 -10.65 2.16 -8.87
N GLU A 181 -11.95 1.95 -8.72
CA GLU A 181 -12.79 2.67 -7.76
C GLU A 181 -12.45 2.33 -6.31
N TYR A 182 -12.62 3.27 -5.39
CA TYR A 182 -12.38 3.03 -3.94
C TYR A 182 -13.19 1.86 -3.40
N ARG A 183 -14.47 1.72 -3.82
CA ARG A 183 -15.31 0.62 -3.38
C ARG A 183 -14.80 -0.73 -3.84
N ARG A 184 -14.32 -0.81 -5.07
CA ARG A 184 -13.67 -2.03 -5.60
C ARG A 184 -12.44 -2.39 -4.78
N GLN A 185 -11.57 -1.41 -4.51
CA GLN A 185 -10.36 -1.63 -3.72
C GLN A 185 -10.72 -2.15 -2.31
N TYR A 186 -11.72 -1.55 -1.67
CA TYR A 186 -12.20 -2.00 -0.36
C TYR A 186 -12.68 -3.44 -0.38
N LEU A 187 -13.52 -3.81 -1.35
CA LEU A 187 -14.07 -5.16 -1.46
C LEU A 187 -13.00 -6.19 -1.83
N LEU A 188 -12.05 -5.84 -2.70
CA LEU A 188 -10.97 -6.75 -3.09
C LEU A 188 -10.03 -7.04 -1.92
N LEU A 189 -9.64 -6.01 -1.18
CA LEU A 189 -8.83 -6.20 0.03
C LEU A 189 -9.59 -7.02 1.07
N GLY A 190 -10.88 -6.73 1.28
CA GLY A 190 -11.75 -7.51 2.15
C GLY A 190 -11.82 -8.99 1.77
N LEU A 191 -11.90 -9.29 0.48
CA LEU A 191 -11.91 -10.67 -0.05
C LEU A 191 -10.59 -11.41 0.26
N ILE A 192 -9.45 -10.77 0.09
CA ILE A 192 -8.14 -11.35 0.42
C ILE A 192 -8.02 -11.60 1.93
N LEU A 193 -8.45 -10.64 2.77
CA LEU A 193 -8.39 -10.79 4.22
C LEU A 193 -9.40 -11.82 4.74
N HIS A 194 -10.52 -12.00 4.05
CA HIS A 194 -11.48 -13.07 4.33
C HIS A 194 -10.87 -14.45 4.05
N TYR A 195 -10.15 -14.61 2.94
CA TYR A 195 -9.37 -15.81 2.65
C TYR A 195 -8.37 -16.14 3.78
N ASP A 196 -7.60 -15.14 4.23
CA ASP A 196 -6.67 -15.30 5.36
C ASP A 196 -7.38 -15.80 6.62
N ALA A 197 -8.52 -15.20 6.97
CA ALA A 197 -9.27 -15.55 8.17
C ALA A 197 -9.83 -16.98 8.12
N GLU A 198 -10.47 -17.37 7.02
CA GLU A 198 -11.01 -18.71 6.82
C GLU A 198 -9.91 -19.78 6.79
N CYS A 199 -8.77 -19.49 6.16
CA CYS A 199 -7.64 -20.40 6.15
C CYS A 199 -6.99 -20.54 7.53
N ARG A 200 -6.92 -19.48 8.38
CA ARG A 200 -6.43 -19.59 9.76
C ARG A 200 -7.34 -20.47 10.60
N ASP A 201 -8.64 -20.26 10.54
CA ASP A 201 -9.63 -21.11 11.21
C ASP A 201 -9.53 -22.59 10.78
N ALA A 202 -9.34 -22.83 9.47
CA ALA A 202 -9.13 -24.16 8.95
C ALA A 202 -7.83 -24.82 9.44
N LEU A 203 -6.73 -24.07 9.54
CA LEU A 203 -5.47 -24.59 10.06
C LEU A 203 -5.57 -24.93 11.56
N GLU A 204 -6.30 -24.16 12.36
CA GLU A 204 -6.59 -24.48 13.76
C GLU A 204 -7.38 -25.79 13.90
N LYS A 205 -8.19 -26.14 12.91
CA LYS A 205 -8.91 -27.42 12.79
C LYS A 205 -8.10 -28.51 12.08
N ASN A 206 -6.77 -28.33 11.96
CA ASN A 206 -5.84 -29.26 11.33
C ASN A 206 -6.10 -29.55 9.85
N ALA A 207 -6.74 -28.65 9.11
CA ALA A 207 -6.91 -28.80 7.67
C ALA A 207 -5.54 -28.79 6.94
N PRO A 208 -5.35 -29.63 5.90
CA PRO A 208 -4.08 -29.72 5.21
C PRO A 208 -3.82 -28.46 4.37
N MET A 209 -2.77 -27.71 4.71
CA MET A 209 -2.41 -26.42 4.13
C MET A 209 -2.30 -26.46 2.59
N HIS A 210 -1.73 -27.53 2.03
CA HIS A 210 -1.58 -27.64 0.57
C HIS A 210 -2.93 -27.67 -0.17
N LYS A 211 -3.98 -28.20 0.46
CA LYS A 211 -5.35 -28.16 -0.10
C LYS A 211 -5.94 -26.75 -0.02
N LEU A 212 -5.70 -26.03 1.08
CA LEU A 212 -6.16 -24.63 1.26
C LEU A 212 -5.56 -23.70 0.20
N PHE A 213 -4.29 -23.89 -0.14
CA PHE A 213 -3.62 -23.06 -1.16
C PHE A 213 -4.02 -23.44 -2.60
N ALA A 214 -4.58 -24.62 -2.81
CA ALA A 214 -4.97 -25.13 -4.12
C ALA A 214 -6.47 -24.95 -4.45
N ILE A 215 -7.25 -24.28 -3.59
CA ILE A 215 -8.67 -24.07 -3.85
C ILE A 215 -8.88 -23.23 -5.13
N PRO A 216 -9.88 -23.56 -5.98
CA PRO A 216 -10.20 -22.77 -7.17
C PRO A 216 -10.44 -21.30 -6.88
N ALA A 217 -11.13 -20.96 -5.79
CA ALA A 217 -11.40 -19.58 -5.38
C ALA A 217 -10.14 -18.73 -5.22
N ARG A 218 -8.98 -19.33 -4.85
CA ARG A 218 -7.69 -18.61 -4.77
C ARG A 218 -7.26 -18.05 -6.14
N VAL A 219 -7.50 -18.81 -7.20
CA VAL A 219 -7.21 -18.38 -8.58
C VAL A 219 -8.17 -17.27 -9.01
N ASP A 220 -9.43 -17.39 -8.61
CA ASP A 220 -10.47 -16.41 -8.95
C ASP A 220 -10.21 -15.07 -8.23
N ILE A 221 -9.70 -15.08 -6.99
CA ILE A 221 -9.24 -13.87 -6.29
C ILE A 221 -8.14 -13.18 -7.10
N GLY A 222 -7.14 -13.90 -7.60
CA GLY A 222 -6.06 -13.34 -8.43
C GLY A 222 -6.55 -12.69 -9.73
N ARG A 223 -7.73 -13.09 -10.23
CA ARG A 223 -8.36 -12.51 -11.43
C ARG A 223 -9.38 -11.41 -11.11
N ALA A 224 -9.75 -11.25 -9.86
CA ALA A 224 -10.84 -10.38 -9.43
C ALA A 224 -10.63 -8.91 -9.84
N LYS A 225 -9.38 -8.43 -9.87
CA LYS A 225 -9.07 -7.05 -10.30
C LYS A 225 -9.40 -6.75 -11.77
N SER A 226 -9.58 -7.77 -12.61
CA SER A 226 -9.90 -7.63 -14.03
C SER A 226 -11.40 -7.73 -14.34
N VAL A 227 -12.24 -7.92 -13.34
CA VAL A 227 -13.71 -8.02 -13.50
C VAL A 227 -14.29 -6.66 -13.91
N PRO A 228 -15.26 -6.59 -14.85
CA PRO A 228 -15.92 -5.35 -15.25
C PRO A 228 -16.53 -4.55 -14.09
N SER A 229 -16.62 -3.21 -14.23
CA SER A 229 -17.07 -2.31 -13.16
C SER A 229 -18.54 -2.49 -12.77
N ASP A 230 -19.36 -3.03 -13.62
CA ASP A 230 -20.78 -3.32 -13.41
C ASP A 230 -21.04 -4.68 -12.77
N GLU A 231 -20.04 -5.56 -12.72
CA GLU A 231 -20.19 -6.96 -12.26
C GLU A 231 -19.41 -7.27 -10.98
N TYR A 232 -18.41 -6.47 -10.61
CA TYR A 232 -17.44 -6.87 -9.58
C TYR A 232 -18.07 -7.15 -8.21
N GLU A 233 -19.11 -6.45 -7.79
CA GLU A 233 -19.74 -6.68 -6.49
C GLU A 233 -20.37 -8.09 -6.41
N GLN A 234 -21.06 -8.49 -7.48
CA GLN A 234 -21.70 -9.82 -7.55
C GLN A 234 -20.64 -10.94 -7.67
N VAL A 235 -19.61 -10.71 -8.49
CA VAL A 235 -18.53 -11.66 -8.69
C VAL A 235 -17.73 -11.86 -7.40
N TYR A 236 -17.40 -10.80 -6.68
CA TYR A 236 -16.66 -10.89 -5.42
C TYR A 236 -17.46 -11.59 -4.32
N ALA A 237 -18.77 -11.31 -4.23
CA ALA A 237 -19.66 -12.01 -3.31
C ALA A 237 -19.75 -13.52 -3.63
N LYS A 238 -19.78 -13.87 -4.93
CA LYS A 238 -19.76 -15.27 -5.35
C LYS A 238 -18.43 -15.94 -5.00
N ILE A 239 -17.29 -15.31 -5.30
CA ILE A 239 -15.96 -15.85 -4.96
C ILE A 239 -15.86 -16.08 -3.44
N ALA A 240 -16.35 -15.15 -2.61
CA ALA A 240 -16.36 -15.33 -1.16
C ALA A 240 -17.20 -16.53 -0.72
N ALA A 241 -18.38 -16.71 -1.29
CA ALA A 241 -19.25 -17.86 -0.98
C ALA A 241 -18.63 -19.19 -1.41
N ASP A 242 -18.10 -19.25 -2.64
CA ASP A 242 -17.43 -20.44 -3.18
C ASP A 242 -16.19 -20.80 -2.36
N MET A 243 -15.40 -19.80 -1.96
CA MET A 243 -14.22 -19.97 -1.09
C MET A 243 -14.60 -20.59 0.26
N THR A 244 -15.59 -20.01 0.94
CA THR A 244 -16.07 -20.53 2.23
C THR A 244 -16.58 -21.97 2.11
N ALA A 245 -17.29 -22.30 1.02
CA ALA A 245 -17.78 -23.67 0.76
C ALA A 245 -16.60 -24.64 0.56
N GLN A 246 -15.62 -24.27 -0.30
CA GLN A 246 -14.46 -25.11 -0.59
C GLN A 246 -13.59 -25.35 0.66
N ILE A 247 -13.40 -24.34 1.51
CA ILE A 247 -12.65 -24.50 2.76
C ILE A 247 -13.39 -25.41 3.74
N LYS A 248 -14.71 -25.26 3.86
CA LYS A 248 -15.55 -26.16 4.70
C LYS A 248 -15.48 -27.62 4.27
N GLU A 249 -15.49 -27.90 2.96
CA GLU A 249 -15.30 -29.25 2.43
C GLU A 249 -13.95 -29.84 2.80
N ILE A 250 -12.88 -29.03 2.78
CA ILE A 250 -11.53 -29.47 3.19
C ILE A 250 -11.49 -29.82 4.67
N ILE A 251 -12.13 -28.99 5.53
CA ILE A 251 -12.21 -29.25 6.98
C ILE A 251 -12.97 -30.57 7.22
N ALA A 252 -14.14 -30.74 6.62
CA ALA A 252 -14.95 -31.96 6.79
C ALA A 252 -14.23 -33.22 6.30
N GLY A 253 -13.53 -33.15 5.16
CA GLY A 253 -12.76 -34.29 4.63
C GLY A 253 -11.44 -34.56 5.39
N GLY A 254 -11.02 -33.70 6.30
CA GLY A 254 -9.89 -33.93 7.23
C GLY A 254 -10.27 -34.66 8.50
N GLU A 255 -11.54 -34.61 8.90
CA GLU A 255 -12.06 -35.30 10.09
C GLU A 255 -12.31 -36.82 9.83
N GLU A 256 -12.31 -37.25 8.57
CA GLU A 256 -12.54 -38.66 8.17
C GLU A 256 -11.23 -39.47 8.00
N GLN A 257 -10.07 -38.95 8.27
CA GLN A 257 -8.75 -39.62 8.22
C GLN A 257 -8.11 -39.69 9.59
#